data_7aa5d5aae079844f80445e5d4da3e544
#
_entry.id   7aa5d5aae079844f80445e5d4da3e544
#
_cell.length_a   1.000
_cell.length_b   1.000
_cell.length_c   1.000
_cell.angle_alpha   90.00
_cell.angle_beta   90.00
_cell.angle_gamma   90.00
#
_symmetry.space_group_name_H-M   'P 1'
#
loop_
_entity.id
_entity.type
_entity.pdbx_description
1 polymer ?
#
loop_
_entity_poly.entity_id
_entity_poly.type
_entity_poly.pdbx_seq_one_letter_code
_entity_poly.pdbx_strand_id
1 'polypeptide(L)'
;MIIDSMDWHYRDNYPDNLDKVHAATHIGIFLGWIIENNLESEFLKNIIKEDIEKFKKRKITGRQIFLNKCNRVLDDKFIDKKALEFTLGYYLSSREDYCQYIADYNEVFKDYNLNSSYEVEDIWENYYKMFSVIDKRYNYYKNEINKE
;
A
#
# COMPACT_ATOMS: atom_id res chain seq x y z
N MET A 1 -12.03 -10.24 -2.73
CA MET A 1 -11.79 -9.38 -3.91
C MET A 1 -10.35 -8.88 -3.89
N ILE A 2 -9.66 -9.03 -4.99
CA ILE A 2 -8.29 -8.53 -5.12
C ILE A 2 -8.34 -7.02 -5.37
N ILE A 3 -7.68 -6.25 -4.52
CA ILE A 3 -7.59 -4.79 -4.64
C ILE A 3 -6.45 -4.41 -5.60
N ASP A 4 -5.33 -5.10 -5.48
CA ASP A 4 -4.18 -4.89 -6.36
C ASP A 4 -3.38 -6.18 -6.45
N SER A 5 -2.66 -6.35 -7.55
CA SER A 5 -1.80 -7.51 -7.76
C SER A 5 -0.50 -7.05 -8.41
N MET A 6 0.60 -7.59 -7.93
CA MET A 6 1.91 -7.33 -8.53
C MET A 6 1.90 -7.62 -10.03
N ASP A 7 1.24 -8.71 -10.43
CA ASP A 7 1.22 -9.14 -11.83
C ASP A 7 0.47 -8.16 -12.75
N TRP A 8 -0.48 -7.38 -12.21
CA TRP A 8 -1.21 -6.41 -13.01
C TRP A 8 -0.30 -5.30 -13.56
N HIS A 9 0.80 -5.01 -12.87
CA HIS A 9 1.69 -3.91 -13.21
C HIS A 9 2.66 -4.23 -14.34
N TYR A 10 2.73 -5.48 -14.76
CA TYR A 10 3.61 -5.89 -15.86
C TYR A 10 2.94 -5.83 -17.23
N ARG A 11 1.63 -5.56 -17.28
CA ARG A 11 0.86 -5.62 -18.53
C ARG A 11 1.17 -4.50 -19.50
N ASP A 12 1.38 -3.28 -18.98
CA ASP A 12 1.58 -2.10 -19.81
C ASP A 12 2.66 -1.21 -19.22
N ASN A 13 3.59 -0.76 -20.07
CA ASN A 13 4.54 0.30 -19.72
C ASN A 13 5.43 0.08 -18.50
N TYR A 14 5.58 -1.16 -18.05
CA TYR A 14 6.55 -1.43 -17.00
C TYR A 14 7.96 -1.28 -17.57
N PRO A 15 8.87 -0.53 -16.86
CA PRO A 15 10.22 -0.29 -17.39
C PRO A 15 11.00 -1.59 -17.64
N ASP A 16 11.55 -1.73 -18.86
CA ASP A 16 12.22 -2.96 -19.28
C ASP A 16 13.43 -3.32 -18.43
N ASN A 17 14.16 -2.31 -17.97
CA ASN A 17 15.41 -2.51 -17.22
C ASN A 17 15.24 -2.40 -15.71
N LEU A 18 14.02 -2.30 -15.23
CA LEU A 18 13.75 -2.23 -13.80
C LEU A 18 13.36 -3.61 -13.26
N ASP A 19 14.00 -4.01 -12.16
CA ASP A 19 13.68 -5.28 -11.51
C ASP A 19 12.20 -5.37 -11.21
N LYS A 20 11.60 -6.52 -11.46
CA LYS A 20 10.17 -6.73 -11.29
C LYS A 20 9.67 -6.52 -9.86
N VAL A 21 10.55 -6.65 -8.87
CA VAL A 21 10.19 -6.45 -7.46
C VAL A 21 9.69 -5.03 -7.19
N HIS A 22 10.10 -4.07 -8.01
CA HIS A 22 9.67 -2.68 -7.86
C HIS A 22 8.16 -2.48 -8.10
N ALA A 23 7.51 -3.40 -8.79
CA ALA A 23 6.05 -3.35 -8.95
C ALA A 23 5.31 -3.53 -7.62
N ALA A 24 5.98 -4.06 -6.61
CA ALA A 24 5.40 -4.32 -5.30
C ALA A 24 5.62 -3.19 -4.29
N THR A 25 6.41 -2.15 -4.62
CA THR A 25 6.78 -1.13 -3.63
C THR A 25 5.56 -0.33 -3.16
N HIS A 26 4.77 0.20 -4.08
CA HIS A 26 3.60 0.99 -3.70
C HIS A 26 2.56 0.15 -2.95
N ILE A 27 2.41 -1.11 -3.34
CA ILE A 27 1.49 -2.03 -2.65
C ILE A 27 2.00 -2.32 -1.24
N GLY A 28 3.30 -2.58 -1.11
CA GLY A 28 3.93 -2.86 0.17
C GLY A 28 3.88 -1.69 1.13
N ILE A 29 4.00 -0.46 0.62
CA ILE A 29 3.88 0.74 1.45
C ILE A 29 2.46 0.86 2.00
N PHE A 30 1.44 0.62 1.18
CA PHE A 30 0.06 0.68 1.67
C PHE A 30 -0.21 -0.44 2.69
N LEU A 31 0.24 -1.65 2.41
CA LEU A 31 0.14 -2.75 3.38
C LEU A 31 0.85 -2.37 4.68
N GLY A 32 2.01 -1.73 4.57
CA GLY A 32 2.76 -1.24 5.73
C GLY A 32 1.94 -0.26 6.54
N TRP A 33 1.22 0.66 5.88
CA TRP A 33 0.34 1.60 6.56
C TRP A 33 -0.77 0.86 7.33
N ILE A 34 -1.36 -0.15 6.73
CA ILE A 34 -2.38 -1.00 7.37
C ILE A 34 -1.81 -1.62 8.65
N ILE A 35 -0.63 -2.22 8.56
CA ILE A 35 0.00 -2.89 9.71
C ILE A 35 0.41 -1.88 10.79
N GLU A 36 0.98 -0.75 10.37
CA GLU A 36 1.42 0.29 11.31
C GLU A 36 0.27 0.80 12.18
N ASN A 37 -0.93 0.85 11.62
CA ASN A 37 -2.12 1.38 12.29
C ASN A 37 -3.02 0.29 12.89
N ASN A 38 -2.53 -0.95 12.92
CA ASN A 38 -3.27 -2.10 13.47
C ASN A 38 -4.62 -2.30 12.78
N LEU A 39 -4.63 -2.08 11.48
CA LEU A 39 -5.83 -2.20 10.63
C LEU A 39 -5.85 -3.48 9.81
N GLU A 40 -4.93 -4.40 10.08
CA GLU A 40 -4.98 -5.73 9.48
C GLU A 40 -6.11 -6.55 10.08
N SER A 41 -6.74 -7.37 9.22
CA SER A 41 -7.79 -8.28 9.68
C SER A 41 -7.20 -9.39 10.55
N GLU A 42 -8.06 -10.08 11.30
CA GLU A 42 -7.63 -11.27 12.05
C GLU A 42 -7.08 -12.33 11.12
N PHE A 43 -7.65 -12.46 9.92
CA PHE A 43 -7.16 -13.39 8.92
C PHE A 43 -5.69 -13.11 8.58
N LEU A 44 -5.37 -11.87 8.26
CA LEU A 44 -3.98 -11.49 7.94
C LEU A 44 -3.08 -11.58 9.17
N LYS A 45 -3.56 -11.14 10.32
CA LYS A 45 -2.80 -11.19 11.57
C LYS A 45 -2.28 -12.60 11.86
N ASN A 46 -3.10 -13.62 11.61
CA ASN A 46 -2.69 -15.00 11.81
C ASN A 46 -1.60 -15.44 10.84
N ILE A 47 -1.64 -14.94 9.60
CA ILE A 47 -0.66 -15.30 8.57
C ILE A 47 0.70 -14.64 8.84
N ILE A 48 0.68 -13.37 9.28
CA ILE A 48 1.90 -12.57 9.44
C ILE A 48 2.27 -12.34 10.90
N LYS A 49 1.81 -13.19 11.79
CA LYS A 49 1.95 -13.01 13.23
C LYS A 49 3.37 -12.63 13.67
N GLU A 50 4.37 -13.34 13.17
CA GLU A 50 5.76 -13.07 13.51
C GLU A 50 6.31 -11.82 12.81
N ASP A 51 5.75 -11.52 11.64
CA ASP A 51 6.23 -10.41 10.82
C ASP A 51 5.79 -9.05 11.37
N ILE A 52 4.63 -8.98 12.04
CA ILE A 52 4.11 -7.73 12.60
C ILE A 52 5.12 -7.09 13.54
N GLU A 53 5.69 -7.87 14.46
CA GLU A 53 6.68 -7.36 15.40
C GLU A 53 7.93 -6.91 14.68
N LYS A 54 8.42 -7.71 13.73
CA LYS A 54 9.59 -7.35 12.94
C LYS A 54 9.38 -6.05 12.16
N PHE A 55 8.19 -5.90 11.59
CA PHE A 55 7.82 -4.68 10.86
C PHE A 55 7.84 -3.46 11.79
N LYS A 56 7.22 -3.58 12.96
CA LYS A 56 7.16 -2.48 13.92
C LYS A 56 8.52 -2.11 14.48
N LYS A 57 9.45 -3.05 14.51
CA LYS A 57 10.85 -2.80 14.86
C LYS A 57 11.70 -2.39 13.65
N ARG A 58 11.09 -2.20 12.49
CA ARG A 58 11.75 -1.77 11.24
C ARG A 58 12.78 -2.79 10.72
N LYS A 59 12.60 -4.06 11.04
CA LYS A 59 13.49 -5.13 10.59
C LYS A 59 13.08 -5.68 9.22
N ILE A 60 11.81 -5.60 8.86
CA ILE A 60 11.32 -5.97 7.54
C ILE A 60 10.33 -4.90 7.06
N THR A 61 10.23 -4.73 5.75
CA THR A 61 9.34 -3.75 5.15
C THR A 61 7.99 -4.36 4.79
N GLY A 62 7.01 -3.50 4.49
CA GLY A 62 5.71 -3.95 3.99
C GLY A 62 5.84 -4.68 2.66
N ARG A 63 6.75 -4.25 1.77
CA ARG A 63 7.00 -4.94 0.52
C ARG A 63 7.49 -6.37 0.76
N GLN A 64 8.40 -6.56 1.71
CA GLN A 64 8.90 -7.90 2.05
C GLN A 64 7.78 -8.81 2.57
N ILE A 65 6.90 -8.29 3.42
CA ILE A 65 5.73 -9.05 3.90
C ILE A 65 4.81 -9.39 2.72
N PHE A 66 4.53 -8.41 1.88
CA PHE A 66 3.67 -8.58 0.72
C PHE A 66 4.18 -9.71 -0.19
N LEU A 67 5.47 -9.68 -0.50
CA LEU A 67 6.08 -10.68 -1.38
C LEU A 67 6.13 -12.07 -0.75
N ASN A 68 6.40 -12.14 0.56
CA ASN A 68 6.66 -13.40 1.23
C ASN A 68 5.42 -14.08 1.79
N LYS A 69 4.40 -13.31 2.16
CA LYS A 69 3.26 -13.84 2.91
C LYS A 69 1.89 -13.59 2.27
N CYS A 70 1.80 -12.67 1.33
CA CYS A 70 0.50 -12.27 0.77
C CYS A 70 0.28 -12.81 -0.64
N ASN A 71 1.13 -13.71 -1.09
CA ASN A 71 1.01 -14.32 -2.41
C ASN A 71 0.97 -13.27 -3.54
N ARG A 72 1.65 -12.14 -3.34
CA ARG A 72 1.77 -11.04 -4.31
C ARG A 72 0.44 -10.39 -4.70
N VAL A 73 -0.57 -10.50 -3.84
CA VAL A 73 -1.84 -9.80 -4.03
C VAL A 73 -2.22 -9.04 -2.76
N LEU A 74 -2.89 -7.92 -2.94
CA LEU A 74 -3.53 -7.20 -1.85
C LEU A 74 -5.03 -7.51 -1.95
N ASP A 75 -5.51 -8.27 -1.00
CA ASP A 75 -6.89 -8.76 -0.99
C ASP A 75 -7.69 -8.04 0.10
N ASP A 76 -8.96 -7.77 -0.15
CA ASP A 76 -9.82 -7.09 0.81
C ASP A 76 -9.94 -7.86 2.13
N LYS A 77 -9.80 -9.17 2.10
CA LYS A 77 -9.84 -10.00 3.31
C LYS A 77 -8.65 -9.76 4.25
N PHE A 78 -7.62 -9.05 3.81
CA PHE A 78 -6.47 -8.68 4.66
C PHE A 78 -6.73 -7.45 5.52
N ILE A 79 -7.80 -6.72 5.27
CA ILE A 79 -8.03 -5.41 5.87
C ILE A 79 -9.19 -5.50 6.85
N ASP A 80 -8.98 -4.95 8.06
CA ASP A 80 -10.02 -4.87 9.06
C ASP A 80 -11.18 -4.02 8.52
N LYS A 81 -12.41 -4.39 8.88
CA LYS A 81 -13.60 -3.70 8.42
C LYS A 81 -13.60 -2.19 8.73
N LYS A 82 -12.88 -1.77 9.76
CA LYS A 82 -12.76 -0.34 10.12
C LYS A 82 -12.12 0.47 9.00
N ALA A 83 -11.21 -0.13 8.23
CA ALA A 83 -10.48 0.56 7.18
C ALA A 83 -10.86 0.08 5.78
N LEU A 84 -11.73 -0.90 5.66
CA LEU A 84 -12.03 -1.49 4.37
C LEU A 84 -12.72 -0.51 3.42
N GLU A 85 -13.75 0.19 3.88
CA GLU A 85 -14.45 1.16 3.05
C GLU A 85 -13.52 2.30 2.61
N PHE A 86 -12.72 2.79 3.54
CA PHE A 86 -11.70 3.79 3.21
C PHE A 86 -10.76 3.27 2.12
N THR A 87 -10.25 2.05 2.28
CA THR A 87 -9.32 1.47 1.33
C THR A 87 -9.94 1.33 -0.05
N LEU A 88 -11.18 0.86 -0.12
CA LEU A 88 -11.86 0.69 -1.41
C LEU A 88 -12.08 2.04 -2.11
N GLY A 89 -12.36 3.10 -1.35
CA GLY A 89 -12.53 4.43 -1.92
C GLY A 89 -11.21 5.12 -2.29
N TYR A 90 -10.20 4.91 -1.49
CA TYR A 90 -8.91 5.58 -1.65
C TYR A 90 -7.99 4.88 -2.65
N TYR A 91 -7.86 3.58 -2.51
CA TYR A 91 -6.94 2.78 -3.31
C TYR A 91 -7.61 2.25 -4.57
N LEU A 92 -8.85 1.78 -4.46
CA LEU A 92 -9.58 1.17 -5.57
C LEU A 92 -10.76 2.07 -5.94
N SER A 93 -10.53 3.07 -6.79
CA SER A 93 -11.57 3.99 -7.19
C SER A 93 -12.65 3.33 -8.04
N SER A 94 -13.90 3.82 -7.90
CA SER A 94 -15.00 3.43 -8.77
C SER A 94 -14.93 4.10 -10.15
N ARG A 95 -14.02 5.06 -10.33
CA ARG A 95 -13.78 5.72 -11.62
C ARG A 95 -12.68 4.98 -12.34
N GLU A 96 -12.92 4.64 -13.62
CA GLU A 96 -12.02 3.81 -14.41
C GLU A 96 -10.54 4.21 -14.36
N ASP A 97 -10.24 5.50 -14.38
CA ASP A 97 -8.85 5.98 -14.52
C ASP A 97 -8.30 6.65 -13.27
N TYR A 98 -9.01 6.58 -12.16
CA TYR A 98 -8.61 7.35 -10.99
C TYR A 98 -8.36 6.48 -9.77
N CYS A 99 -7.15 6.52 -9.28
CA CYS A 99 -6.77 5.94 -8.01
C CYS A 99 -6.11 7.04 -7.18
N GLN A 100 -6.79 7.47 -6.11
CA GLN A 100 -6.31 8.59 -5.29
C GLN A 100 -4.97 8.25 -4.63
N TYR A 101 -4.80 7.00 -4.20
CA TYR A 101 -3.53 6.56 -3.62
C TYR A 101 -2.37 6.76 -4.60
N ILE A 102 -2.53 6.36 -5.85
CA ILE A 102 -1.48 6.52 -6.85
C ILE A 102 -1.24 7.99 -7.16
N ALA A 103 -2.30 8.81 -7.19
CA ALA A 103 -2.14 10.26 -7.38
C ALA A 103 -1.31 10.87 -6.25
N ASP A 104 -1.59 10.49 -5.00
CA ASP A 104 -0.82 10.95 -3.86
C ASP A 104 0.62 10.45 -3.91
N TYR A 105 0.82 9.20 -4.30
CA TYR A 105 2.14 8.59 -4.46
C TYR A 105 2.99 9.37 -5.48
N ASN A 106 2.41 9.66 -6.63
CA ASN A 106 3.08 10.42 -7.67
C ASN A 106 3.42 11.84 -7.21
N GLU A 107 2.53 12.47 -6.46
CA GLU A 107 2.75 13.83 -5.93
C GLU A 107 3.89 13.83 -4.90
N VAL A 108 3.91 12.85 -3.99
CA VAL A 108 4.96 12.77 -2.96
C VAL A 108 6.34 12.60 -3.58
N PHE A 109 6.44 11.79 -4.64
CA PHE A 109 7.73 11.44 -5.23
C PHE A 109 8.07 12.20 -6.52
N LYS A 110 7.30 13.23 -6.86
CA LYS A 110 7.49 13.99 -8.12
C LYS A 110 8.87 14.63 -8.27
N ASP A 111 9.49 15.02 -7.17
CA ASP A 111 10.77 15.74 -7.18
C ASP A 111 11.99 14.83 -7.12
N TYR A 112 11.77 13.50 -7.17
CA TYR A 112 12.85 12.52 -7.09
C TYR A 112 13.53 12.26 -8.43
N ASN A 113 13.10 12.95 -9.49
CA ASN A 113 13.67 12.82 -10.83
C ASN A 113 13.54 11.40 -11.39
N LEU A 114 12.45 10.73 -11.06
CA LEU A 114 12.21 9.35 -11.49
C LEU A 114 11.61 9.32 -12.89
N ASN A 115 12.02 8.36 -13.70
CA ASN A 115 11.40 8.10 -15.00
C ASN A 115 10.06 7.38 -14.87
N SER A 116 9.86 6.69 -13.76
CA SER A 116 8.64 5.94 -13.46
C SER A 116 8.44 5.90 -11.95
N SER A 117 7.18 5.97 -11.50
CA SER A 117 6.87 5.83 -10.08
C SER A 117 7.25 4.46 -9.51
N TYR A 118 7.44 3.46 -10.38
CA TYR A 118 7.95 2.16 -9.93
C TYR A 118 9.40 2.23 -9.45
N GLU A 119 10.14 3.29 -9.75
CA GLU A 119 11.51 3.46 -9.30
C GLU A 119 11.64 3.87 -7.82
N VAL A 120 10.55 4.18 -7.15
CA VAL A 120 10.57 4.50 -5.72
C VAL A 120 11.16 3.34 -4.94
N GLU A 121 12.15 3.62 -4.11
CA GLU A 121 12.86 2.58 -3.37
C GLU A 121 12.12 2.12 -2.13
N ASP A 122 12.34 0.87 -1.77
CA ASP A 122 11.73 0.22 -0.59
C ASP A 122 12.55 0.55 0.66
N ILE A 123 12.51 1.80 1.08
CA ILE A 123 13.23 2.32 2.25
C ILE A 123 12.26 3.02 3.20
N TRP A 124 12.57 3.00 4.49
CA TRP A 124 11.67 3.54 5.53
C TRP A 124 11.36 5.02 5.36
N GLU A 125 12.30 5.81 4.86
CA GLU A 125 12.04 7.22 4.56
C GLU A 125 10.81 7.38 3.66
N ASN A 126 10.70 6.53 2.64
CA ASN A 126 9.58 6.58 1.71
C ASN A 126 8.28 6.09 2.33
N TYR A 127 8.35 5.10 3.21
CA TYR A 127 7.20 4.67 4.01
C TYR A 127 6.66 5.82 4.84
N TYR A 128 7.54 6.51 5.57
CA TYR A 128 7.12 7.61 6.44
C TYR A 128 6.45 8.74 5.67
N LYS A 129 6.96 9.07 4.49
CA LYS A 129 6.36 10.10 3.64
C LYS A 129 4.94 9.74 3.25
N MET A 130 4.72 8.50 2.83
CA MET A 130 3.39 8.05 2.45
C MET A 130 2.48 7.86 3.65
N PHE A 131 2.99 7.37 4.77
CA PHE A 131 2.17 7.22 5.98
C PHE A 131 1.55 8.55 6.39
N SER A 132 2.30 9.64 6.33
CA SER A 132 1.79 10.97 6.66
C SER A 132 0.62 11.37 5.76
N VAL A 133 0.74 11.11 4.48
CA VAL A 133 -0.31 11.44 3.49
C VAL A 133 -1.55 10.55 3.69
N ILE A 134 -1.35 9.25 3.84
CA ILE A 134 -2.45 8.32 4.04
C ILE A 134 -3.18 8.62 5.34
N ASP A 135 -2.45 8.97 6.42
CA ASP A 135 -3.04 9.37 7.69
C ASP A 135 -4.01 10.53 7.52
N LYS A 136 -3.62 11.54 6.75
CA LYS A 136 -4.48 12.70 6.49
C LYS A 136 -5.77 12.28 5.77
N ARG A 137 -5.64 11.41 4.77
CA ARG A 137 -6.78 10.90 4.02
C ARG A 137 -7.72 10.08 4.91
N TYR A 138 -7.15 9.22 5.74
CA TYR A 138 -7.93 8.38 6.63
C TYR A 138 -8.63 9.21 7.72
N ASN A 139 -7.94 10.19 8.29
CA ASN A 139 -8.54 11.09 9.28
C ASN A 139 -9.67 11.91 8.66
N TYR A 140 -9.50 12.41 7.45
CA TYR A 140 -10.57 13.10 6.74
C TYR A 140 -11.77 12.18 6.55
N TYR A 141 -11.52 10.95 6.11
CA TYR A 141 -12.58 9.96 5.91
C TYR A 141 -13.36 9.72 7.21
N LYS A 142 -12.67 9.50 8.32
CA LYS A 142 -13.33 9.22 9.60
C LYS A 142 -14.15 10.40 10.09
N ASN A 143 -13.65 11.62 9.91
CA ASN A 143 -14.25 12.81 10.49
C ASN A 143 -15.33 13.44 9.60
N GLU A 144 -15.17 13.35 8.28
CA GLU A 144 -16.02 14.09 7.35
C GLU A 144 -16.96 13.21 6.54
N ILE A 145 -16.58 11.98 6.26
CA ILE A 145 -17.37 11.09 5.40
C ILE A 145 -18.13 10.05 6.22
N ASN A 146 -17.47 9.44 7.19
CA ASN A 146 -18.07 8.41 8.04
C ASN A 146 -18.49 9.02 9.39
N LYS A 147 -19.43 9.94 9.35
CA LYS A 147 -19.95 10.60 10.55
C LYS A 147 -21.08 9.78 11.15
N GLU A 148 -20.75 8.89 12.04
CA GLU A 148 -21.80 8.20 12.79
C GLU A 148 -21.52 8.15 14.26
#